data_5b1cfbd693fe9ab2809645f1cfc32912
#
_entry.id   5b1cfbd693fe9ab2809645f1cfc32912
#
_cell.length_a   1.000
_cell.length_b   1.000
_cell.length_c   1.000
_cell.angle_alpha   90.00
_cell.angle_beta   90.00
_cell.angle_gamma   90.00
#
_symmetry.space_group_name_H-M   'P 1'
#
loop_
_entity.id
_entity.type
_entity.pdbx_description
1 polymer ?
#
loop_
_entity_poly.entity_id
_entity_poly.type
_entity_poly.pdbx_seq_one_letter_code
_entity_poly.pdbx_strand_id
1 'polypeptide(L)'
;MTAVLLWGFKMNNKDELLRRFLRYVAITSQSNASVESVPSTKGQTELANLLAKDLEELGLTDISVDEHSIVYGTLHGNAEGPVVGFVSHLDTVDVSLNPDIHPQVIHYEGGDVLLNKEREIYI
;
A
#
# COMPACT_ATOMS: atom_id res chain seq x y z
N MET A 1 -21.81 -28.90 10.36
CA MET A 1 -20.96 -29.29 9.22
C MET A 1 -19.90 -28.21 9.08
N THR A 2 -18.70 -28.49 9.59
CA THR A 2 -17.63 -27.50 9.75
C THR A 2 -16.87 -27.39 8.44
N ALA A 3 -17.00 -26.29 7.74
CA ALA A 3 -16.19 -26.01 6.56
C ALA A 3 -14.79 -25.58 7.03
N VAL A 4 -13.83 -26.49 6.96
CA VAL A 4 -12.42 -26.18 7.09
C VAL A 4 -11.98 -25.58 5.76
N LEU A 5 -11.86 -24.26 5.67
CA LEU A 5 -11.16 -23.62 4.58
C LEU A 5 -9.67 -23.90 4.76
N LEU A 6 -9.20 -24.95 4.06
CA LEU A 6 -7.77 -25.15 3.86
C LEU A 6 -7.25 -24.02 2.96
N TRP A 7 -6.68 -23.02 3.56
CA TRP A 7 -5.87 -22.02 2.86
C TRP A 7 -4.61 -22.69 2.32
N GLY A 8 -4.77 -23.36 1.19
CA GLY A 8 -3.67 -23.94 0.41
C GLY A 8 -3.12 -22.97 -0.61
N PHE A 9 -2.93 -21.70 -0.28
CA PHE A 9 -2.17 -20.79 -1.12
C PHE A 9 -0.68 -20.96 -0.82
N LYS A 10 0.01 -21.81 -1.59
CA LYS A 10 1.44 -21.66 -1.84
C LYS A 10 1.66 -20.46 -2.76
N MET A 11 1.20 -19.28 -2.36
CA MET A 11 1.72 -18.06 -2.97
C MET A 11 3.12 -17.85 -2.39
N ASN A 12 4.09 -17.65 -3.25
CA ASN A 12 5.38 -17.12 -2.83
C ASN A 12 5.10 -15.69 -2.30
N ASN A 13 5.02 -15.54 -1.00
CA ASN A 13 4.68 -14.27 -0.34
C ASN A 13 5.56 -13.11 -0.85
N LYS A 14 6.78 -13.41 -1.30
CA LYS A 14 7.71 -12.44 -1.87
C LYS A 14 7.18 -11.88 -3.20
N ASP A 15 6.71 -12.73 -4.10
CA ASP A 15 6.25 -12.30 -5.43
C ASP A 15 4.94 -11.52 -5.32
N GLU A 16 4.04 -11.94 -4.42
CA GLU A 16 2.80 -11.22 -4.17
C GLU A 16 3.05 -9.86 -3.51
N LEU A 17 3.94 -9.80 -2.53
CA LEU A 17 4.34 -8.55 -1.90
C LEU A 17 4.94 -7.58 -2.91
N LEU A 18 5.84 -8.06 -3.76
CA LEU A 18 6.44 -7.27 -4.84
C LEU A 18 5.38 -6.76 -5.82
N ARG A 19 4.47 -7.64 -6.26
CA ARG A 19 3.37 -7.28 -7.17
C ARG A 19 2.49 -6.17 -6.58
N ARG A 20 2.10 -6.27 -5.33
CA ARG A 20 1.31 -5.24 -4.62
C ARG A 20 2.10 -3.94 -4.50
N PHE A 21 3.34 -4.01 -4.05
CA PHE A 21 4.20 -2.84 -3.93
C PHE A 21 4.31 -2.07 -5.25
N LEU A 22 4.61 -2.76 -6.36
CA LEU A 22 4.73 -2.14 -7.68
C LEU A 22 3.41 -1.49 -8.14
N ARG A 23 2.26 -2.07 -7.83
CA ARG A 23 0.94 -1.47 -8.13
C ARG A 23 0.69 -0.22 -7.30
N TYR A 24 1.05 -0.23 -6.03
CA TYR A 24 0.80 0.92 -5.14
C TYR A 24 1.69 2.11 -5.48
N VAL A 25 2.97 1.88 -5.71
CA VAL A 25 3.90 2.96 -6.07
C VAL A 25 3.68 3.53 -7.48
N ALA A 26 2.92 2.85 -8.32
CA ALA A 26 2.52 3.38 -9.63
C ALA A 26 1.44 4.47 -9.52
N ILE A 27 0.82 4.64 -8.36
CA ILE A 27 -0.15 5.70 -8.09
C ILE A 27 0.57 6.83 -7.36
N THR A 28 0.56 8.03 -7.94
CA THR A 28 1.15 9.22 -7.33
C THR A 28 0.29 9.69 -6.15
N SER A 29 0.56 9.15 -4.96
CA SER A 29 -0.19 9.45 -3.72
C SER A 29 0.47 10.52 -2.84
N GLN A 30 1.42 11.27 -3.38
CA GLN A 30 2.12 12.33 -2.64
C GLN A 30 1.13 13.37 -2.12
N SER A 31 1.28 13.75 -0.84
CA SER A 31 0.52 14.82 -0.21
C SER A 31 0.99 16.20 -0.70
N ASN A 32 0.09 17.17 -0.65
CA ASN A 32 0.38 18.56 -1.01
C ASN A 32 0.07 19.48 0.17
N ALA A 33 1.12 19.97 0.82
CA ALA A 33 1.01 20.85 1.99
C ALA A 33 0.38 22.23 1.72
N SER A 34 0.26 22.62 0.44
CA SER A 34 -0.37 23.90 0.05
C SER A 34 -1.90 23.79 -0.11
N VAL A 35 -2.47 22.58 0.07
CA VAL A 35 -3.89 22.31 -0.08
C VAL A 35 -4.49 21.99 1.28
N GLU A 36 -5.57 22.68 1.65
CA GLU A 36 -6.24 22.49 2.95
C GLU A 36 -7.22 21.32 2.98
N SER A 37 -7.62 20.79 1.80
CA SER A 37 -8.52 19.64 1.75
C SER A 37 -7.86 18.34 2.15
N VAL A 38 -8.65 17.41 2.70
CA VAL A 38 -8.24 16.03 2.99
C VAL A 38 -9.16 15.10 2.21
N PRO A 39 -8.60 14.27 1.31
CA PRO A 39 -7.19 14.19 0.92
C PRO A 39 -6.71 15.43 0.14
N SER A 40 -5.42 15.69 0.20
CA SER A 40 -4.80 16.84 -0.46
C SER A 40 -4.52 16.59 -1.95
N THR A 41 -4.56 15.34 -2.41
CA THR A 41 -4.38 14.96 -3.82
C THR A 41 -5.31 13.82 -4.22
N LYS A 42 -5.66 13.79 -5.51
CA LYS A 42 -6.51 12.74 -6.09
C LYS A 42 -5.88 11.34 -6.04
N GLY A 43 -4.55 11.27 -6.11
CA GLY A 43 -3.83 10.00 -6.05
C GLY A 43 -4.02 9.27 -4.72
N GLN A 44 -4.21 10.00 -3.62
CA GLN A 44 -4.56 9.40 -2.32
C GLN A 44 -5.91 8.66 -2.38
N THR A 45 -6.92 9.27 -3.01
CA THR A 45 -8.23 8.62 -3.21
C THR A 45 -8.14 7.43 -4.17
N GLU A 46 -7.33 7.54 -5.22
CA GLU A 46 -7.12 6.45 -6.17
C GLU A 46 -6.47 5.25 -5.47
N LEU A 47 -5.43 5.48 -4.68
CA LEU A 47 -4.78 4.44 -3.89
C LEU A 47 -5.73 3.83 -2.85
N ALA A 48 -6.53 4.64 -2.16
CA ALA A 48 -7.53 4.17 -1.20
C ALA A 48 -8.53 3.19 -1.85
N ASN A 49 -9.05 3.55 -3.03
CA ASN A 49 -9.97 2.68 -3.77
C ASN A 49 -9.32 1.39 -4.27
N LEU A 50 -8.04 1.43 -4.63
CA LEU A 50 -7.28 0.22 -4.99
C LEU A 50 -7.10 -0.69 -3.77
N LEU A 51 -6.73 -0.12 -2.62
CA LEU A 51 -6.54 -0.87 -1.38
C LEU A 51 -7.84 -1.51 -0.88
N ALA A 52 -8.97 -0.81 -1.01
CA ALA A 52 -10.27 -1.38 -0.65
C ALA A 52 -10.56 -2.67 -1.44
N LYS A 53 -10.27 -2.69 -2.74
CA LYS A 53 -10.39 -3.90 -3.58
C LYS A 53 -9.43 -5.01 -3.15
N ASP A 54 -8.18 -4.65 -2.83
CA ASP A 54 -7.20 -5.63 -2.37
C ASP A 54 -7.59 -6.23 -1.01
N LEU A 55 -8.21 -5.46 -0.11
CA LEU A 55 -8.73 -5.96 1.16
C LEU A 55 -9.90 -6.93 0.95
N GLU A 56 -10.79 -6.63 -0.01
CA GLU A 56 -11.88 -7.53 -0.39
C GLU A 56 -11.34 -8.86 -0.96
N GLU A 57 -10.36 -8.80 -1.86
CA GLU A 57 -9.68 -9.97 -2.40
C GLU A 57 -8.98 -10.82 -1.31
N LEU A 58 -8.53 -10.18 -0.23
CA LEU A 58 -7.94 -10.83 0.95
C LEU A 58 -8.99 -11.45 1.89
N GLY A 59 -10.28 -11.24 1.61
CA GLY A 59 -11.38 -11.79 2.40
C GLY A 59 -11.74 -10.97 3.64
N LEU A 60 -11.36 -9.70 3.70
CA LEU A 60 -11.87 -8.79 4.70
C LEU A 60 -13.32 -8.42 4.40
N THR A 61 -14.05 -8.03 5.44
CA THR A 61 -15.45 -7.57 5.38
C THR A 61 -15.56 -6.13 5.89
N ASP A 62 -16.75 -5.57 5.84
CA ASP A 62 -17.05 -4.21 6.31
C ASP A 62 -16.10 -3.17 5.72
N ILE A 63 -15.77 -3.35 4.44
CA ILE A 63 -14.82 -2.50 3.74
C ILE A 63 -15.53 -1.21 3.36
N SER A 64 -14.90 -0.08 3.68
CA SER A 64 -15.37 1.24 3.30
C SER A 64 -14.20 2.19 3.04
N VAL A 65 -14.46 3.17 2.19
CA VAL A 65 -13.57 4.32 1.97
C VAL A 65 -14.40 5.56 2.28
N ASP A 66 -13.94 6.37 3.21
CA ASP A 66 -14.66 7.59 3.59
C ASP A 66 -14.29 8.80 2.71
N GLU A 67 -14.89 9.94 2.98
CA GLU A 67 -14.67 11.21 2.28
C GLU A 67 -13.26 11.76 2.41
N HIS A 68 -12.53 11.31 3.41
CA HIS A 68 -11.12 11.66 3.65
C HIS A 68 -10.14 10.63 3.07
N SER A 69 -10.66 9.66 2.30
CA SER A 69 -9.89 8.55 1.72
C SER A 69 -9.25 7.62 2.76
N ILE A 70 -9.86 7.52 3.95
CA ILE A 70 -9.49 6.51 4.94
C ILE A 70 -10.17 5.20 4.57
N VAL A 71 -9.38 4.15 4.46
CA VAL A 71 -9.86 2.80 4.15
C VAL A 71 -9.99 2.00 5.42
N TYR A 72 -11.17 1.41 5.61
CA TYR A 72 -11.45 0.50 6.72
C TYR A 72 -11.70 -0.90 6.18
N GLY A 73 -11.39 -1.90 6.97
CA GLY A 73 -11.74 -3.29 6.69
C GLY A 73 -11.58 -4.13 7.94
N THR A 74 -12.42 -5.15 8.08
CA THR A 74 -12.45 -6.05 9.22
C THR A 74 -12.05 -7.47 8.79
N LEU A 75 -11.07 -8.05 9.46
CA LEU A 75 -10.80 -9.48 9.40
C LEU A 75 -11.33 -10.13 10.69
N HIS A 76 -12.38 -10.92 10.54
CA HIS A 76 -12.96 -11.59 11.70
C HIS A 76 -12.02 -12.67 12.25
N GLY A 77 -11.84 -12.64 13.56
CA GLY A 77 -11.10 -13.67 14.27
C GLY A 77 -11.86 -15.01 14.31
N ASN A 78 -11.14 -16.07 14.62
CA ASN A 78 -11.68 -17.42 14.78
C ASN A 78 -11.86 -17.85 16.26
N ALA A 79 -11.63 -16.92 17.20
CA ALA A 79 -11.77 -17.11 18.63
C ALA A 79 -12.21 -15.80 19.30
N GLU A 80 -12.76 -15.89 20.50
CA GLU A 80 -13.02 -14.72 21.33
C GLU A 80 -11.69 -14.14 21.85
N GLY A 81 -11.59 -12.82 21.85
CA GLY A 81 -10.38 -12.14 22.29
C GLY A 81 -10.43 -10.62 22.05
N PRO A 82 -9.37 -9.91 22.40
CA PRO A 82 -9.29 -8.47 22.15
C PRO A 82 -9.24 -8.18 20.65
N VAL A 83 -9.82 -7.06 20.26
CA VAL A 83 -9.70 -6.52 18.90
C VAL A 83 -8.32 -5.86 18.75
N VAL A 84 -7.62 -6.18 17.68
CA VAL A 84 -6.33 -5.57 17.32
C VAL A 84 -6.52 -4.72 16.08
N GLY A 85 -6.12 -3.46 16.14
CA GLY A 85 -6.15 -2.54 15.00
C GLY A 85 -4.75 -2.33 14.40
N PHE A 86 -4.68 -2.31 13.08
CA PHE A 86 -3.50 -1.91 12.33
C PHE A 86 -3.80 -0.61 11.59
N VAL A 87 -2.89 0.35 11.67
CA VAL A 87 -3.03 1.66 11.02
C VAL A 87 -1.77 1.94 10.21
N SER A 88 -1.96 2.39 8.97
CA SER A 88 -0.89 2.81 8.08
C SER A 88 -1.36 4.00 7.24
N HIS A 89 -0.43 4.93 6.93
CA HIS A 89 -0.76 6.05 6.05
C HIS A 89 -0.68 5.64 4.57
N LEU A 90 -1.43 6.35 3.70
CA LEU A 90 -1.49 6.12 2.26
C LEU A 90 -0.59 7.07 1.48
N ASP A 91 -0.42 8.28 1.98
CA ASP A 91 0.33 9.31 1.27
C ASP A 91 1.84 9.09 1.34
N THR A 92 2.54 9.64 0.37
CA THR A 92 3.98 9.85 0.43
C THR A 92 4.26 11.32 0.71
N VAL A 93 5.38 11.60 1.39
CA VAL A 93 5.79 12.96 1.75
C VAL A 93 6.32 13.70 0.52
N ASP A 94 6.03 15.00 0.43
CA ASP A 94 6.68 15.89 -0.53
C ASP A 94 8.09 16.22 -0.05
N VAL A 95 9.08 15.77 -0.81
CA VAL A 95 10.50 16.04 -0.58
C VAL A 95 11.12 16.86 -1.72
N SER A 96 10.29 17.56 -2.48
CA SER A 96 10.70 18.37 -3.64
C SER A 96 11.42 17.57 -4.73
N LEU A 97 11.10 16.27 -4.85
CA LEU A 97 11.50 15.39 -5.94
C LEU A 97 10.32 15.16 -6.88
N ASN A 98 10.59 14.51 -8.02
CA ASN A 98 9.51 14.07 -8.89
C ASN A 98 8.58 13.11 -8.13
N PRO A 99 7.27 13.37 -8.04
CA PRO A 99 6.33 12.50 -7.37
C PRO A 99 6.09 11.17 -8.10
N ASP A 100 6.43 11.10 -9.40
CA ASP A 100 6.28 9.89 -10.19
C ASP A 100 7.40 8.91 -9.84
N ILE A 101 7.02 7.76 -9.33
CA ILE A 101 7.95 6.71 -8.91
C ILE A 101 8.16 5.73 -10.06
N HIS A 102 9.42 5.52 -10.43
CA HIS A 102 9.84 4.55 -11.45
C HIS A 102 10.59 3.38 -10.79
N PRO A 103 9.87 2.41 -10.19
CA PRO A 103 10.49 1.34 -9.44
C PRO A 103 11.35 0.45 -10.31
N GLN A 104 12.50 0.02 -9.80
CA GLN A 104 13.42 -0.89 -10.45
C GLN A 104 13.66 -2.09 -9.54
N VAL A 105 13.57 -3.29 -10.09
CA VAL A 105 13.93 -4.52 -9.38
C VAL A 105 15.35 -4.90 -9.81
N ILE A 106 16.27 -4.84 -8.86
CA ILE A 106 17.67 -5.17 -9.10
C ILE A 106 18.10 -6.36 -8.23
N HIS A 107 19.06 -7.11 -8.71
CA HIS A 107 19.76 -8.07 -7.87
C HIS A 107 20.84 -7.32 -7.09
N TYR A 108 20.72 -7.32 -5.74
CA TYR A 108 21.63 -6.59 -4.86
C TYR A 108 22.63 -7.54 -4.21
N GLU A 109 23.92 -7.29 -4.46
CA GLU A 109 25.04 -8.08 -3.93
C GLU A 109 25.89 -7.30 -2.92
N GLY A 110 25.44 -6.11 -2.53
CA GLY A 110 26.14 -5.20 -1.61
C GLY A 110 26.74 -3.98 -2.31
N GLY A 111 27.19 -3.00 -1.50
CA GLY A 111 27.73 -1.73 -1.97
C GLY A 111 26.66 -0.67 -2.24
N ASP A 112 27.09 0.48 -2.75
CA ASP A 112 26.22 1.61 -3.03
C ASP A 112 25.36 1.37 -4.27
N VAL A 113 24.10 1.73 -4.21
CA VAL A 113 23.17 1.68 -5.33
C VAL A 113 22.91 3.09 -5.84
N LEU A 114 23.23 3.35 -7.10
CA LEU A 114 22.95 4.63 -7.74
C LEU A 114 21.46 4.75 -8.08
N LEU A 115 20.74 5.61 -7.36
CA LEU A 115 19.30 5.86 -7.57
C LEU A 115 19.05 6.91 -8.67
N ASN A 116 19.85 7.95 -8.71
CA ASN A 116 19.71 9.01 -9.70
C ASN A 116 21.07 9.49 -10.18
N LYS A 117 21.36 9.27 -11.46
CA LYS A 117 22.65 9.60 -12.06
C LYS A 117 22.86 11.11 -12.21
N GLU A 118 21.82 11.87 -12.52
CA GLU A 118 21.93 13.32 -12.75
C GLU A 118 22.17 14.10 -11.45
N ARG A 119 21.64 13.57 -10.34
CA ARG A 119 21.75 14.16 -8.99
C ARG A 119 22.79 13.47 -8.12
N GLU A 120 23.44 12.44 -8.62
CA GLU A 120 24.43 11.62 -7.89
C GLU A 120 23.89 11.10 -6.54
N ILE A 121 22.60 10.64 -6.54
CA ILE A 121 21.94 10.11 -5.34
C ILE A 121 22.22 8.61 -5.24
N TYR A 122 22.81 8.21 -4.13
CA TYR A 122 23.12 6.81 -3.77
C TYR A 122 22.42 6.42 -2.46
N ILE A 123 22.21 5.12 -2.27
CA ILE A 123 21.86 4.45 -1.00
C ILE A 123 22.83 3.32 -0.71
#